data_4a8d7c5dc1b84282ac560a6cdd440886
#
_entry.id   4a8d7c5dc1b84282ac560a6cdd440886
#
_cell.length_a   1.000
_cell.length_b   1.000
_cell.length_c   1.000
_cell.angle_alpha   90.00
_cell.angle_beta   90.00
_cell.angle_gamma   90.00
#
_symmetry.space_group_name_H-M   'P 1'
#
loop_
_entity.id
_entity.type
_entity.pdbx_description
1 polymer ?
#
loop_
_entity_poly.entity_id
_entity_poly.type
_entity_poly.pdbx_seq_one_letter_code
_entity_poly.pdbx_strand_id
1 'polypeptide(L)'
;AITSSGQLSIRWIEKAINIYLNKILKTDKVDYVIASDTDSVYITFDVLVDKVFKSGRTDEGVVNFLDRLAKEKLEPFIDKCYQHLANEMNAYDQKMHMAREAIADKGIWTAKKRYILNVHDMEGVRFKEPQLKIMGIEAVKSSTPAPCREKIKQALKIIMSGDEKMLNNFIQEFRDEFMKLAPEDIACLLYTS
;
A
#
# COMPACT_ATOMS: atom_id res chain seq x y z
N ALA A 1 4.80 22.41 -15.44
CA ALA A 1 5.82 22.59 -14.41
C ALA A 1 5.53 21.73 -13.17
N ILE A 2 4.41 21.90 -12.46
CA ILE A 2 4.09 21.19 -11.19
C ILE A 2 4.14 19.66 -11.36
N THR A 3 3.47 19.11 -12.37
CA THR A 3 3.45 17.67 -12.64
C THR A 3 4.84 17.11 -12.92
N SER A 4 5.66 17.81 -13.69
CA SER A 4 7.01 17.39 -14.01
C SER A 4 7.93 17.41 -12.78
N SER A 5 7.77 18.41 -11.91
CA SER A 5 8.51 18.50 -10.64
C SER A 5 8.12 17.35 -9.70
N GLY A 6 6.83 17.03 -9.59
CA GLY A 6 6.38 15.87 -8.83
C GLY A 6 6.94 14.54 -9.34
N GLN A 7 6.93 14.35 -10.67
CA GLN A 7 7.52 13.16 -11.29
C GLN A 7 9.04 13.06 -11.05
N LEU A 8 9.74 14.18 -11.11
CA LEU A 8 11.18 14.22 -10.81
C LEU A 8 11.42 13.83 -9.35
N SER A 9 10.69 14.43 -8.41
CA SER A 9 10.84 14.21 -6.97
C SER A 9 10.61 12.75 -6.60
N ILE A 10 9.54 12.12 -7.10
CA ILE A 10 9.23 10.73 -6.76
C ILE A 10 10.27 9.77 -7.34
N ARG A 11 10.69 9.95 -8.60
CA ARG A 11 11.74 9.13 -9.23
C ARG A 11 13.10 9.28 -8.55
N TRP A 12 13.42 10.49 -8.08
CA TRP A 12 14.64 10.75 -7.33
C TRP A 12 14.67 9.93 -6.04
N ILE A 13 13.55 9.93 -5.29
CA ILE A 13 13.43 9.18 -4.05
C ILE A 13 13.42 7.66 -4.29
N GLU A 14 12.69 7.16 -5.30
CA GLU A 14 12.71 5.74 -5.68
C GLU A 14 14.14 5.24 -5.90
N LYS A 15 14.89 5.96 -6.73
CA LYS A 15 16.29 5.61 -7.04
C LYS A 15 17.17 5.67 -5.78
N ALA A 16 17.02 6.72 -4.97
CA ALA A 16 17.81 6.89 -3.76
C ALA A 16 17.55 5.78 -2.74
N ILE A 17 16.27 5.41 -2.51
CA ILE A 17 15.87 4.33 -1.59
C ILE A 17 16.43 2.98 -2.08
N ASN A 18 16.30 2.67 -3.37
CA ASN A 18 16.83 1.42 -3.91
C ASN A 18 18.35 1.32 -3.74
N ILE A 19 19.10 2.37 -4.00
CA ILE A 19 20.56 2.42 -3.79
C ILE A 19 20.88 2.22 -2.29
N TYR A 20 20.17 2.93 -1.41
CA TYR A 20 20.37 2.86 0.03
C TYR A 20 20.12 1.46 0.59
N LEU A 21 18.99 0.84 0.23
CA LEU A 21 18.63 -0.49 0.72
C LEU A 21 19.55 -1.58 0.16
N ASN A 22 19.91 -1.53 -1.12
CA ASN A 22 20.89 -2.47 -1.69
C ASN A 22 22.24 -2.39 -0.97
N LYS A 23 22.71 -1.18 -0.63
CA LYS A 23 23.96 -1.00 0.12
C LYS A 23 23.88 -1.60 1.53
N ILE A 24 22.80 -1.34 2.28
CA ILE A 24 22.64 -1.82 3.66
C ILE A 24 22.43 -3.33 3.70
N LEU A 25 21.59 -3.85 2.82
CA LEU A 25 21.24 -5.27 2.78
C LEU A 25 22.28 -6.12 2.05
N LYS A 26 23.34 -5.48 1.48
CA LYS A 26 24.37 -6.14 0.68
C LYS A 26 23.77 -6.98 -0.45
N THR A 27 22.82 -6.41 -1.15
CA THR A 27 22.17 -6.96 -2.33
C THR A 27 22.61 -6.17 -3.58
N ASP A 28 22.44 -6.74 -4.77
CA ASP A 28 22.77 -6.08 -6.02
C ASP A 28 21.54 -5.91 -6.89
N LYS A 29 21.23 -4.66 -7.23
CA LYS A 29 20.15 -4.26 -8.16
C LYS A 29 18.77 -4.84 -7.83
N VAL A 30 18.48 -5.06 -6.55
CA VAL A 30 17.14 -5.43 -6.11
C VAL A 30 16.27 -4.19 -6.10
N ASP A 31 15.08 -4.28 -6.68
CA ASP A 31 14.08 -3.23 -6.62
C ASP A 31 13.23 -3.39 -5.37
N TYR A 32 13.49 -2.56 -4.36
CA TYR A 32 12.75 -2.53 -3.10
C TYR A 32 11.53 -1.62 -3.16
N VAL A 33 11.51 -0.66 -4.11
CA VAL A 33 10.34 0.20 -4.33
C VAL A 33 9.42 -0.47 -5.33
N ILE A 34 8.45 -1.22 -4.84
CA ILE A 34 7.55 -2.07 -5.64
C ILE A 34 6.44 -1.32 -6.36
N ALA A 35 6.09 -0.13 -5.88
CA ALA A 35 5.12 0.75 -6.51
C ALA A 35 5.31 2.19 -6.04
N SER A 36 4.80 3.14 -6.82
CA SER A 36 4.69 4.55 -6.45
C SER A 36 3.42 5.16 -7.04
N ASP A 37 2.89 6.17 -6.39
CA ASP A 37 1.77 6.96 -6.89
C ASP A 37 1.92 8.40 -6.45
N THR A 38 2.02 9.31 -7.42
CA THR A 38 2.06 10.78 -7.28
C THR A 38 3.08 11.28 -6.24
N ASP A 39 2.86 11.05 -4.96
CA ASP A 39 3.63 11.52 -3.80
C ASP A 39 3.93 10.43 -2.77
N SER A 40 3.63 9.17 -3.08
CA SER A 40 3.88 8.03 -2.20
C SER A 40 4.75 6.95 -2.87
N VAL A 41 5.55 6.26 -2.06
CA VAL A 41 6.34 5.08 -2.45
C VAL A 41 5.97 3.89 -1.57
N TYR A 42 5.93 2.71 -2.17
CA TYR A 42 5.68 1.45 -1.49
C TYR A 42 6.94 0.62 -1.50
N ILE A 43 7.45 0.30 -0.31
CA ILE A 43 8.75 -0.33 -0.13
C ILE A 43 8.54 -1.71 0.48
N THR A 44 9.14 -2.75 -0.11
CA THR A 44 9.17 -4.07 0.51
C THR A 44 10.38 -4.19 1.44
N PHE A 45 10.14 -4.76 2.62
CA PHE A 45 11.15 -5.03 3.64
C PHE A 45 11.32 -6.52 3.95
N ASP A 46 10.78 -7.41 3.11
CA ASP A 46 10.81 -8.86 3.37
C ASP A 46 12.21 -9.36 3.66
N VAL A 47 13.19 -9.01 2.80
CA VAL A 47 14.60 -9.40 2.98
C VAL A 47 15.17 -8.92 4.30
N LEU A 48 14.82 -7.70 4.72
CA LEU A 48 15.29 -7.13 5.99
C LEU A 48 14.62 -7.83 7.19
N VAL A 49 13.31 -7.98 7.12
CA VAL A 49 12.53 -8.64 8.19
C VAL A 49 13.02 -10.07 8.40
N ASP A 50 13.24 -10.83 7.33
CA ASP A 50 13.75 -12.20 7.40
C ASP A 50 15.17 -12.29 7.98
N LYS A 51 16.01 -11.28 7.71
CA LYS A 51 17.35 -11.20 8.32
C LYS A 51 17.31 -10.89 9.81
N VAL A 52 16.38 -10.04 10.26
CA VAL A 52 16.27 -9.59 11.66
C VAL A 52 15.50 -10.61 12.50
N PHE A 53 14.39 -11.15 11.99
CA PHE A 53 13.49 -12.05 12.69
C PHE A 53 13.69 -13.51 12.25
N LYS A 54 14.85 -14.08 12.54
CA LYS A 54 15.16 -15.51 12.23
C LYS A 54 14.34 -16.49 13.07
N SER A 55 13.89 -16.06 14.26
CA SER A 55 13.03 -16.85 15.17
C SER A 55 12.18 -15.91 16.00
N GLY A 56 11.00 -16.35 16.43
CA GLY A 56 10.11 -15.54 17.28
C GLY A 56 9.46 -14.35 16.55
N ARG A 57 9.25 -14.45 15.25
CA ARG A 57 8.57 -13.43 14.45
C ARG A 57 7.11 -13.28 14.92
N THR A 58 6.73 -12.09 15.33
CA THR A 58 5.35 -11.69 15.61
C THR A 58 5.01 -10.47 14.80
N ASP A 59 3.75 -10.33 14.39
CA ASP A 59 3.31 -9.17 13.60
C ASP A 59 3.57 -7.87 14.36
N GLU A 60 3.26 -7.82 15.65
CA GLU A 60 3.52 -6.66 16.49
C GLU A 60 5.01 -6.31 16.54
N GLY A 61 5.89 -7.30 16.72
CA GLY A 61 7.34 -7.10 16.72
C GLY A 61 7.86 -6.53 15.41
N VAL A 62 7.39 -7.06 14.28
CA VAL A 62 7.74 -6.59 12.93
C VAL A 62 7.25 -5.16 12.72
N VAL A 63 6.00 -4.87 13.06
CA VAL A 63 5.42 -3.53 12.86
C VAL A 63 6.12 -2.50 13.73
N ASN A 64 6.45 -2.81 14.99
CA ASN A 64 7.23 -1.95 15.88
C ASN A 64 8.65 -1.67 15.33
N PHE A 65 9.28 -2.70 14.78
CA PHE A 65 10.58 -2.58 14.15
C PHE A 65 10.54 -1.68 12.92
N LEU A 66 9.56 -1.89 12.03
CA LEU A 66 9.41 -1.10 10.80
C LEU A 66 9.02 0.36 11.09
N ASP A 67 8.18 0.61 12.08
CA ASP A 67 7.83 1.97 12.50
C ASP A 67 9.07 2.73 12.99
N ARG A 68 9.88 2.10 13.84
CA ARG A 68 11.15 2.69 14.32
C ARG A 68 12.14 2.88 13.18
N LEU A 69 12.27 1.90 12.27
CA LEU A 69 13.15 2.00 11.11
C LEU A 69 12.76 3.18 10.22
N ALA A 70 11.47 3.35 9.96
CA ALA A 70 10.96 4.47 9.18
C ALA A 70 11.36 5.81 9.81
N LYS A 71 11.00 6.02 11.08
CA LYS A 71 11.25 7.28 11.80
C LYS A 71 12.72 7.61 12.01
N GLU A 72 13.52 6.61 12.39
CA GLU A 72 14.93 6.85 12.77
C GLU A 72 15.90 6.82 11.59
N LYS A 73 15.57 6.14 10.50
CA LYS A 73 16.49 5.92 9.38
C LYS A 73 15.96 6.38 8.04
N LEU A 74 14.74 6.01 7.66
CA LEU A 74 14.24 6.29 6.32
C LEU A 74 13.81 7.74 6.16
N GLU A 75 13.00 8.28 7.05
CA GLU A 75 12.55 9.68 6.97
C GLU A 75 13.72 10.66 6.96
N PRO A 76 14.73 10.57 7.89
CA PRO A 76 15.89 11.44 7.84
C PRO A 76 16.76 11.24 6.58
N PHE A 77 16.79 10.03 6.01
CA PHE A 77 17.47 9.76 4.76
C PHE A 77 16.76 10.43 3.59
N ILE A 78 15.43 10.31 3.52
CA ILE A 78 14.59 10.92 2.49
C ILE A 78 14.72 12.46 2.54
N ASP A 79 14.67 13.06 3.72
CA ASP A 79 14.85 14.51 3.89
C ASP A 79 16.21 14.98 3.35
N LYS A 80 17.29 14.23 3.59
CA LYS A 80 18.61 14.51 3.00
C LYS A 80 18.60 14.38 1.48
N CYS A 81 17.87 13.40 0.93
CA CYS A 81 17.76 13.23 -0.52
C CYS A 81 16.97 14.38 -1.16
N TYR A 82 15.92 14.89 -0.51
CA TYR A 82 15.19 16.07 -0.97
C TYR A 82 16.03 17.33 -0.85
N GLN A 83 16.84 17.49 0.21
CA GLN A 83 17.77 18.61 0.30
C GLN A 83 18.81 18.59 -0.82
N HIS A 84 19.32 17.38 -1.17
CA HIS A 84 20.25 17.22 -2.29
C HIS A 84 19.56 17.58 -3.61
N LEU A 85 18.34 17.10 -3.86
CA LEU A 85 17.57 17.45 -5.04
C LEU A 85 17.33 18.97 -5.14
N ALA A 86 16.96 19.62 -4.02
CA ALA A 86 16.76 21.07 -3.97
C ALA A 86 18.03 21.84 -4.36
N ASN A 87 19.19 21.41 -3.88
CA ASN A 87 20.48 22.00 -4.23
C ASN A 87 20.81 21.81 -5.71
N GLU A 88 20.64 20.60 -6.26
CA GLU A 88 20.86 20.32 -7.69
C GLU A 88 19.95 21.14 -8.61
N MET A 89 18.70 21.36 -8.16
CA MET A 89 17.72 22.15 -8.92
C MET A 89 17.79 23.65 -8.64
N ASN A 90 18.75 24.10 -7.83
CA ASN A 90 18.89 25.48 -7.39
C ASN A 90 17.59 26.06 -6.84
N ALA A 91 16.86 25.25 -6.05
CA ALA A 91 15.61 25.68 -5.43
C ALA A 91 15.86 26.69 -4.31
N TYR A 92 14.98 27.68 -4.19
CA TYR A 92 15.08 28.71 -3.16
C TYR A 92 15.00 28.14 -1.75
N ASP A 93 14.13 27.13 -1.56
CA ASP A 93 13.90 26.48 -0.28
C ASP A 93 13.47 25.01 -0.48
N GLN A 94 13.83 24.13 0.46
CA GLN A 94 13.41 22.74 0.51
C GLN A 94 12.19 22.59 1.42
N LYS A 95 11.03 22.21 0.85
CA LYS A 95 9.75 22.03 1.57
C LYS A 95 9.15 20.63 1.43
N MET A 96 9.84 19.75 0.70
CA MET A 96 9.36 18.38 0.52
C MET A 96 9.66 17.56 1.77
N HIS A 97 8.64 16.87 2.26
CA HIS A 97 8.74 15.95 3.37
C HIS A 97 7.93 14.69 3.06
N MET A 98 8.42 13.54 3.46
CA MET A 98 7.73 12.27 3.32
C MET A 98 7.78 11.52 4.63
N ALA A 99 6.63 11.25 5.20
CA ALA A 99 6.47 10.48 6.43
C ALA A 99 5.88 9.09 6.16
N ARG A 100 6.07 8.16 7.09
CA ARG A 100 5.48 6.83 7.03
C ARG A 100 3.96 6.92 7.21
N GLU A 101 3.21 6.54 6.19
CA GLU A 101 1.73 6.49 6.23
C GLU A 101 1.23 5.15 6.78
N ALA A 102 1.58 4.04 6.13
CA ALA A 102 1.04 2.74 6.47
C ALA A 102 2.13 1.67 6.64
N ILE A 103 1.87 0.66 7.48
CA ILE A 103 2.62 -0.59 7.55
C ILE A 103 1.63 -1.72 7.26
N ALA A 104 1.89 -2.48 6.21
CA ALA A 104 1.08 -3.59 5.75
C ALA A 104 1.94 -4.86 5.62
N ASP A 105 1.34 -6.02 5.87
CA ASP A 105 2.01 -7.32 5.67
C ASP A 105 1.81 -7.86 4.25
N LYS A 106 0.72 -7.44 3.58
CA LYS A 106 0.39 -7.87 2.21
C LYS A 106 -0.17 -6.71 1.41
N GLY A 107 0.15 -6.72 0.11
CA GLY A 107 -0.39 -5.77 -0.85
C GLY A 107 -0.59 -6.39 -2.22
N ILE A 108 -1.66 -6.00 -2.90
CA ILE A 108 -1.99 -6.42 -4.27
C ILE A 108 -2.26 -5.17 -5.09
N TRP A 109 -1.51 -4.97 -6.16
CA TRP A 109 -1.71 -3.91 -7.14
C TRP A 109 -2.27 -4.52 -8.42
N THR A 110 -3.52 -4.20 -8.74
CA THR A 110 -4.20 -4.71 -9.95
C THR A 110 -3.98 -3.80 -11.15
N ALA A 111 -3.79 -2.52 -10.92
CA ALA A 111 -3.50 -1.51 -11.93
C ALA A 111 -3.04 -0.21 -11.26
N LYS A 112 -2.66 0.80 -12.07
CA LYS A 112 -2.37 2.14 -11.57
C LYS A 112 -3.55 2.69 -10.77
N LYS A 113 -3.32 3.16 -9.55
CA LYS A 113 -4.34 3.67 -8.61
C LYS A 113 -5.40 2.64 -8.20
N ARG A 114 -5.11 1.35 -8.35
CA ARG A 114 -6.00 0.26 -7.97
C ARG A 114 -5.22 -0.77 -7.17
N TYR A 115 -5.35 -0.72 -5.85
CA TYR A 115 -4.62 -1.59 -4.95
C TYR A 115 -5.40 -1.90 -3.67
N ILE A 116 -4.94 -2.94 -3.00
CA ILE A 116 -5.43 -3.38 -1.71
C ILE A 116 -4.24 -3.64 -0.81
N LEU A 117 -4.26 -3.12 0.42
CA LEU A 117 -3.26 -3.37 1.44
C LEU A 117 -3.93 -3.95 2.68
N ASN A 118 -3.30 -4.94 3.31
CA ASN A 118 -3.69 -5.43 4.62
C ASN A 118 -2.86 -4.68 5.68
N VAL A 119 -3.45 -3.64 6.28
CA VAL A 119 -2.76 -2.63 7.06
C VAL A 119 -2.83 -2.94 8.55
N HIS A 120 -1.68 -2.99 9.21
CA HIS A 120 -1.53 -3.15 10.66
C HIS A 120 -1.41 -1.81 11.40
N ASP A 121 -0.88 -0.78 10.74
CA ASP A 121 -0.69 0.56 11.30
C ASP A 121 -0.92 1.62 10.24
N MET A 122 -1.69 2.65 10.56
CA MET A 122 -1.94 3.81 9.71
C MET A 122 -1.61 5.09 10.49
N GLU A 123 -0.63 5.85 10.02
CA GLU A 123 -0.21 7.13 10.61
C GLU A 123 0.07 7.07 12.13
N GLY A 124 0.57 5.91 12.61
CA GLY A 124 0.84 5.67 14.04
C GLY A 124 -0.34 5.10 14.83
N VAL A 125 -1.50 4.93 14.21
CA VAL A 125 -2.64 4.24 14.81
C VAL A 125 -2.52 2.74 14.55
N ARG A 126 -2.25 1.97 15.61
CA ARG A 126 -2.11 0.53 15.57
C ARG A 126 -3.47 -0.15 15.61
N PHE A 127 -3.76 -1.00 14.62
CA PHE A 127 -4.97 -1.81 14.61
C PHE A 127 -4.78 -3.11 15.41
N LYS A 128 -5.79 -3.52 16.18
CA LYS A 128 -5.80 -4.81 16.88
C LYS A 128 -5.85 -5.97 15.89
N GLU A 129 -6.63 -5.81 14.83
CA GLU A 129 -6.69 -6.72 13.68
C GLU A 129 -6.40 -5.91 12.42
N PRO A 130 -5.64 -6.46 11.46
CA PRO A 130 -5.33 -5.77 10.22
C PRO A 130 -6.59 -5.32 9.48
N GLN A 131 -6.54 -4.13 8.90
CA GLN A 131 -7.65 -3.56 8.14
C GLN A 131 -7.28 -3.43 6.66
N LEU A 132 -8.26 -3.66 5.80
CA LEU A 132 -8.07 -3.49 4.36
C LEU A 132 -8.15 -2.01 3.97
N LYS A 133 -7.05 -1.47 3.43
CA LYS A 133 -7.03 -0.21 2.67
C LYS A 133 -7.26 -0.55 1.21
N ILE A 134 -8.39 -0.10 0.66
CA ILE A 134 -8.81 -0.41 -0.71
C ILE A 134 -8.86 0.90 -1.50
N MET A 135 -8.16 0.95 -2.64
CA MET A 135 -8.14 2.11 -3.54
C MET A 135 -8.56 1.72 -4.95
N GLY A 136 -9.46 2.51 -5.53
CA GLY A 136 -9.85 2.44 -6.94
C GLY A 136 -10.56 1.15 -7.40
N ILE A 137 -10.89 0.25 -6.48
CA ILE A 137 -11.55 -1.02 -6.74
C ILE A 137 -13.07 -0.85 -6.58
N GLU A 138 -13.83 -1.68 -7.26
CA GLU A 138 -15.29 -1.64 -7.31
C GLU A 138 -15.95 -1.76 -5.92
N ALA A 139 -15.26 -2.37 -4.95
CA ALA A 139 -15.71 -2.49 -3.56
C ALA A 139 -15.97 -1.15 -2.85
N VAL A 140 -15.40 -0.04 -3.36
CA VAL A 140 -15.56 1.30 -2.75
C VAL A 140 -16.29 2.30 -3.66
N LYS A 141 -16.67 1.90 -4.87
CA LYS A 141 -17.37 2.77 -5.83
C LYS A 141 -18.87 2.84 -5.53
N SER A 142 -19.44 4.04 -5.55
CA SER A 142 -20.88 4.25 -5.38
C SER A 142 -21.73 3.63 -6.51
N SER A 143 -21.16 3.50 -7.71
CA SER A 143 -21.80 2.85 -8.87
C SER A 143 -21.88 1.32 -8.76
N THR A 144 -21.26 0.72 -7.75
CA THR A 144 -21.38 -0.72 -7.49
C THR A 144 -22.52 -0.94 -6.48
N PRO A 145 -23.48 -1.86 -6.75
CA PRO A 145 -24.55 -2.17 -5.81
C PRO A 145 -24.06 -2.49 -4.40
N ALA A 146 -24.78 -2.03 -3.38
CA ALA A 146 -24.38 -2.18 -1.99
C ALA A 146 -24.08 -3.64 -1.58
N PRO A 147 -24.94 -4.64 -1.91
CA PRO A 147 -24.65 -6.04 -1.63
C PRO A 147 -23.34 -6.52 -2.26
N CYS A 148 -23.07 -6.11 -3.50
CA CYS A 148 -21.81 -6.46 -4.18
C CYS A 148 -20.60 -5.85 -3.51
N ARG A 149 -20.66 -4.59 -3.06
CA ARG A 149 -19.53 -3.93 -2.38
C ARG A 149 -19.09 -4.69 -1.12
N GLU A 150 -20.05 -5.07 -0.29
CA GLU A 150 -19.74 -5.81 0.93
C GLU A 150 -19.18 -7.22 0.64
N LYS A 151 -19.74 -7.91 -0.33
CA LYS A 151 -19.24 -9.24 -0.74
C LYS A 151 -17.85 -9.17 -1.40
N ILE A 152 -17.58 -8.14 -2.19
CA ILE A 152 -16.23 -7.90 -2.73
C ILE A 152 -15.22 -7.67 -1.59
N LYS A 153 -15.55 -6.88 -0.57
CA LYS A 153 -14.67 -6.69 0.59
C LYS A 153 -14.41 -8.00 1.33
N GLN A 154 -15.43 -8.85 1.50
CA GLN A 154 -15.27 -10.18 2.11
C GLN A 154 -14.37 -11.08 1.24
N ALA A 155 -14.58 -11.11 -0.08
CA ALA A 155 -13.73 -11.84 -1.00
C ALA A 155 -12.27 -11.38 -0.93
N LEU A 156 -12.02 -10.07 -0.84
CA LEU A 156 -10.68 -9.51 -0.69
C LEU A 156 -10.00 -9.95 0.62
N LYS A 157 -10.75 -10.08 1.72
CA LYS A 157 -10.21 -10.65 2.97
C LYS A 157 -9.80 -12.11 2.79
N ILE A 158 -10.61 -12.90 2.09
CA ILE A 158 -10.28 -14.31 1.78
C ILE A 158 -9.02 -14.38 0.91
N ILE A 159 -8.89 -13.55 -0.11
CA ILE A 159 -7.68 -13.46 -0.96
C ILE A 159 -6.45 -13.14 -0.11
N MET A 160 -6.56 -12.21 0.84
CA MET A 160 -5.44 -11.87 1.73
C MET A 160 -5.08 -13.02 2.69
N SER A 161 -6.01 -13.89 3.06
CA SER A 161 -5.74 -15.09 3.86
C SER A 161 -5.16 -16.26 3.06
N GLY A 162 -5.34 -16.27 1.72
CA GLY A 162 -4.59 -17.13 0.81
C GLY A 162 -5.21 -18.50 0.48
N ASP A 163 -6.53 -18.68 0.59
CA ASP A 163 -7.20 -19.94 0.23
C ASP A 163 -8.10 -19.77 -1.01
N GLU A 164 -7.61 -20.26 -2.17
CA GLU A 164 -8.33 -20.23 -3.45
C GLU A 164 -9.63 -21.04 -3.41
N LYS A 165 -9.64 -22.21 -2.76
CA LYS A 165 -10.83 -23.05 -2.66
C LYS A 165 -11.93 -22.36 -1.84
N MET A 166 -11.55 -21.72 -0.75
CA MET A 166 -12.46 -20.93 0.09
C MET A 166 -13.04 -19.75 -0.69
N LEU A 167 -12.22 -19.08 -1.51
CA LEU A 167 -12.67 -18.00 -2.38
C LEU A 167 -13.68 -18.48 -3.42
N ASN A 168 -13.42 -19.59 -4.08
CA ASN A 168 -14.31 -20.18 -5.10
C ASN A 168 -15.66 -20.58 -4.50
N ASN A 169 -15.66 -21.21 -3.33
CA ASN A 169 -16.90 -21.54 -2.61
C ASN A 169 -17.69 -20.27 -2.25
N PHE A 170 -17.01 -19.27 -1.70
CA PHE A 170 -17.63 -17.99 -1.36
C PHE A 170 -18.26 -17.27 -2.57
N ILE A 171 -17.58 -17.29 -3.72
CA ILE A 171 -18.09 -16.70 -4.96
C ILE A 171 -19.35 -17.44 -5.44
N GLN A 172 -19.35 -18.79 -5.36
CA GLN A 172 -20.52 -19.58 -5.76
C GLN A 172 -21.71 -19.32 -4.84
N GLU A 173 -21.51 -19.31 -3.52
CA GLU A 173 -22.55 -18.99 -2.54
C GLU A 173 -23.14 -17.58 -2.79
N PHE A 174 -22.28 -16.59 -3.02
CA PHE A 174 -22.75 -15.24 -3.32
C PHE A 174 -23.53 -15.16 -4.63
N ARG A 175 -23.13 -15.89 -5.66
CA ARG A 175 -23.86 -15.96 -6.92
C ARG A 175 -25.29 -16.47 -6.69
N ASP A 176 -25.45 -17.49 -5.90
CA ASP A 176 -26.75 -18.09 -5.59
C ASP A 176 -27.63 -17.15 -4.71
N GLU A 177 -27.01 -16.41 -3.79
CA GLU A 177 -27.68 -15.36 -3.02
C GLU A 177 -28.10 -14.19 -3.92
N PHE A 178 -27.20 -13.70 -4.78
CA PHE A 178 -27.44 -12.55 -5.65
C PHE A 178 -28.62 -12.77 -6.60
N MET A 179 -28.76 -13.98 -7.14
CA MET A 179 -29.87 -14.35 -8.02
C MET A 179 -31.24 -14.34 -7.34
N LYS A 180 -31.29 -14.27 -6.01
CA LYS A 180 -32.53 -14.21 -5.19
C LYS A 180 -32.88 -12.81 -4.75
N LEU A 181 -31.99 -11.83 -4.95
CA LEU A 181 -32.24 -10.43 -4.56
C LEU A 181 -33.30 -9.79 -5.45
N ALA A 182 -34.10 -8.92 -4.87
CA ALA A 182 -35.05 -8.12 -5.62
C ALA A 182 -34.31 -7.03 -6.44
N PRO A 183 -34.84 -6.60 -7.60
CA PRO A 183 -34.19 -5.58 -8.44
C PRO A 183 -33.87 -4.29 -7.70
N GLU A 184 -34.71 -3.85 -6.76
CA GLU A 184 -34.51 -2.68 -5.93
C GLU A 184 -33.30 -2.79 -4.99
N ASP A 185 -32.96 -3.99 -4.53
CA ASP A 185 -31.80 -4.24 -3.65
C ASP A 185 -30.48 -4.19 -4.39
N ILE A 186 -30.49 -4.45 -5.70
CA ILE A 186 -29.30 -4.42 -6.58
C ILE A 186 -29.19 -3.14 -7.39
N ALA A 187 -30.18 -2.25 -7.33
CA ALA A 187 -30.13 -0.97 -8.02
C ALA A 187 -29.00 -0.09 -7.46
N CYS A 188 -28.32 0.62 -8.34
CA CYS A 188 -27.31 1.60 -7.97
C CYS A 188 -27.61 2.95 -8.60
N LEU A 189 -27.17 4.03 -7.94
CA LEU A 189 -27.31 5.38 -8.49
C LEU A 189 -26.33 5.55 -9.67
N LEU A 190 -26.87 5.80 -10.84
CA LEU A 190 -26.11 6.25 -12.00
C LEU A 190 -26.25 7.78 -12.07
N TYR A 191 -25.13 8.48 -11.95
CA TYR A 191 -25.10 9.90 -12.28
C TYR A 191 -24.89 10.02 -13.79
N THR A 192 -25.94 10.46 -14.49
CA THR A 192 -25.80 10.93 -15.88
C THR A 192 -25.33 12.38 -15.81
N SER A 193 -24.13 12.64 -16.28
CA SER A 193 -23.62 14.00 -16.55
C SER A 193 -24.18 14.54 -17.83
#